data_c38cdb5a6a41ce141bfd25c7ac42bb6b
#
_entry.id   c38cdb5a6a41ce141bfd25c7ac42bb6b
#
_cell.length_a   1.000
_cell.length_b   1.000
_cell.length_c   1.000
_cell.angle_alpha   90.00
_cell.angle_beta   90.00
_cell.angle_gamma   90.00
#
_symmetry.space_group_name_H-M   'P 1'
#
loop_
_entity.id
_entity.type
_entity.pdbx_description
1 polymer ?
#
loop_
_entity_poly.entity_id
_entity_poly.type
_entity_poly.pdbx_seq_one_letter_code
_entity_poly.pdbx_strand_id
1 'polypeptide(L)'
;MATLAIVLFGKSFAEETKSPKSELMGGRFLTFNTIVRVKQIEVTRATSHGPDESEIHTPAEARFFRETIDKAWPGAKITWAFSWLALHDERQSYRELRELVVTYKKKFGDEITFIPGAYFSNMYNSREQVNRDLHEGLKRVSEIVGGGYRPKSVVAGFLSADNLKYLAEVEGIHVCQGNIWSQYAVDNGDGEGSICYPYYPSREHFCKPAQNEKDLIDCVNLDGWTVDFLAARIAGSKKVNDERWRSRQGVGPIETLLDMGTERGLEAMFAATSSHFDDGFKRNGFAWVTSGWEMCLVEGRKIYGYGGRNGMEGLEQWLTGIRKRWPDAKLITQGEFGELWRAHYKNNDAINYQFVHRGCGIRASEADKEIRWFMNKDFRLALLRDWKANSEEQVIDFTRYDEPAQEPADPEDGKKSRNWSLMNRINQKGTRPQDQPKRLNELLDKDQELIRKKYPELFGK
;
A
#
# COMPACT_ATOMS: atom_id res chain seq x y z
N MET A 1 -17.32 -48.39 -65.43
CA MET A 1 -16.64 -47.16 -65.02
C MET A 1 -16.88 -47.00 -63.47
N ALA A 2 -15.88 -47.27 -62.67
CA ALA A 2 -15.97 -47.16 -61.22
C ALA A 2 -15.24 -45.87 -60.79
N THR A 3 -15.95 -44.97 -60.15
CA THR A 3 -15.41 -43.68 -59.70
C THR A 3 -14.91 -43.85 -58.26
N LEU A 4 -13.62 -43.71 -58.09
CA LEU A 4 -12.91 -43.81 -56.79
C LEU A 4 -13.02 -42.46 -56.07
N ALA A 5 -13.67 -42.42 -54.88
CA ALA A 5 -13.74 -41.25 -54.03
C ALA A 5 -12.57 -41.30 -53.04
N ILE A 6 -11.66 -40.34 -53.13
CA ILE A 6 -10.55 -40.16 -52.17
C ILE A 6 -11.04 -39.30 -51.02
N VAL A 7 -11.12 -39.88 -49.82
CA VAL A 7 -11.41 -39.17 -48.57
C VAL A 7 -10.08 -38.66 -47.98
N LEU A 8 -9.87 -37.36 -48.07
CA LEU A 8 -8.74 -36.67 -47.42
C LEU A 8 -9.09 -36.41 -45.93
N PHE A 9 -8.45 -37.16 -45.02
CA PHE A 9 -8.44 -36.86 -43.59
C PHE A 9 -7.54 -35.61 -43.32
N GLY A 10 -8.15 -34.47 -43.17
CA GLY A 10 -7.46 -33.28 -42.63
C GLY A 10 -7.20 -33.43 -41.14
N LYS A 11 -5.94 -33.58 -40.72
CA LYS A 11 -5.53 -33.40 -39.33
C LYS A 11 -5.67 -31.92 -39.01
N SER A 12 -6.66 -31.60 -38.19
CA SER A 12 -6.77 -30.29 -37.54
C SER A 12 -5.65 -30.22 -36.47
N PHE A 13 -4.62 -29.44 -36.76
CA PHE A 13 -3.71 -28.97 -35.70
C PHE A 13 -4.48 -27.93 -34.90
N ALA A 14 -4.91 -28.31 -33.68
CA ALA A 14 -5.34 -27.35 -32.70
C ALA A 14 -4.10 -26.51 -32.33
N GLU A 15 -4.03 -25.27 -32.81
CA GLU A 15 -3.14 -24.27 -32.26
C GLU A 15 -3.48 -24.11 -30.78
N GLU A 16 -2.57 -24.54 -29.91
CA GLU A 16 -2.58 -24.14 -28.50
C GLU A 16 -2.53 -22.61 -28.47
N THR A 17 -3.68 -21.98 -28.31
CA THR A 17 -3.75 -20.55 -27.98
C THR A 17 -3.07 -20.37 -26.64
N LYS A 18 -1.79 -19.99 -26.65
CA LYS A 18 -1.09 -19.51 -25.46
C LYS A 18 -1.96 -18.41 -24.85
N SER A 19 -2.52 -18.66 -23.71
CA SER A 19 -3.17 -17.67 -22.86
C SER A 19 -2.28 -16.40 -22.86
N PRO A 20 -2.82 -15.21 -23.15
CA PRO A 20 -2.01 -14.00 -23.15
C PRO A 20 -1.31 -13.90 -21.80
N LYS A 21 0.02 -13.77 -21.81
CA LYS A 21 0.79 -13.56 -20.57
C LYS A 21 0.16 -12.38 -19.85
N SER A 22 -0.28 -12.57 -18.61
CA SER A 22 -0.79 -11.47 -17.80
C SER A 22 0.26 -10.35 -17.75
N GLU A 23 -0.13 -9.13 -18.06
CA GLU A 23 0.75 -7.96 -18.06
C GLU A 23 1.35 -7.68 -16.66
N LEU A 24 0.77 -8.27 -15.62
CA LEU A 24 1.30 -8.22 -14.26
C LEU A 24 2.59 -9.05 -14.13
N MET A 25 2.56 -10.28 -14.65
CA MET A 25 3.67 -11.21 -14.46
C MET A 25 4.88 -10.82 -15.31
N GLY A 26 6.05 -10.82 -14.69
CA GLY A 26 7.30 -10.33 -15.28
C GLY A 26 7.49 -8.81 -15.16
N GLY A 27 6.58 -8.09 -14.48
CA GLY A 27 6.66 -6.65 -14.28
C GLY A 27 7.18 -6.23 -12.91
N ARG A 28 7.85 -5.07 -12.87
CA ARG A 28 8.16 -4.31 -11.65
C ARG A 28 7.37 -3.02 -11.66
N PHE A 29 6.62 -2.77 -10.62
CA PHE A 29 5.71 -1.63 -10.56
C PHE A 29 5.99 -0.77 -9.34
N LEU A 30 6.06 0.53 -9.57
CA LEU A 30 5.99 1.55 -8.55
C LEU A 30 4.67 2.29 -8.72
N THR A 31 3.90 2.39 -7.65
CA THR A 31 2.78 3.33 -7.57
C THR A 31 3.13 4.47 -6.65
N PHE A 32 2.73 5.66 -7.04
CA PHE A 32 3.08 6.87 -6.34
C PHE A 32 1.84 7.74 -6.20
N ASN A 33 1.47 8.07 -4.96
CA ASN A 33 0.36 8.98 -4.72
C ASN A 33 0.81 10.21 -3.94
N THR A 34 0.08 11.30 -4.14
CA THR A 34 0.16 12.50 -3.33
C THR A 34 -1.23 12.97 -2.95
N ILE A 35 -1.32 13.63 -1.80
CA ILE A 35 -2.58 14.11 -1.24
C ILE A 35 -2.63 15.63 -1.32
N VAL A 36 -3.77 16.15 -1.70
CA VAL A 36 -4.14 17.55 -1.63
C VAL A 36 -5.24 17.71 -0.59
N ARG A 37 -4.98 18.42 0.50
CA ARG A 37 -5.91 18.59 1.61
C ARG A 37 -5.85 20.03 2.16
N VAL A 38 -6.83 20.41 2.96
CA VAL A 38 -6.86 21.70 3.68
C VAL A 38 -6.41 21.52 5.12
N LYS A 39 -6.87 20.46 5.74
CA LYS A 39 -6.50 20.09 7.12
C LYS A 39 -5.83 18.72 7.13
N GLN A 40 -4.94 18.49 8.05
CA GLN A 40 -4.24 17.22 8.19
C GLN A 40 -5.21 16.04 8.33
N ILE A 41 -6.28 16.21 9.11
CA ILE A 41 -7.32 15.21 9.32
C ILE A 41 -8.68 15.88 9.15
N GLU A 42 -9.49 15.35 8.27
CA GLU A 42 -10.87 15.82 8.02
C GLU A 42 -11.86 14.84 8.66
N VAL A 43 -12.35 15.17 9.84
CA VAL A 43 -13.29 14.33 10.61
C VAL A 43 -14.66 14.30 9.95
N THR A 44 -15.17 15.49 9.63
CA THR A 44 -16.40 15.68 8.86
C THR A 44 -16.20 16.84 7.91
N ARG A 45 -17.20 17.15 7.09
CA ARG A 45 -17.16 18.32 6.19
C ARG A 45 -16.97 19.67 6.89
N ALA A 46 -17.29 19.74 8.18
CA ALA A 46 -17.21 20.96 8.99
C ALA A 46 -16.16 20.86 10.11
N THR A 47 -15.77 19.67 10.51
CA THR A 47 -14.87 19.43 11.65
C THR A 47 -13.58 18.74 11.18
N SER A 48 -12.45 19.20 11.70
CA SER A 48 -11.15 18.62 11.36
C SER A 48 -10.17 18.75 12.50
N HIS A 49 -9.14 17.90 12.50
CA HIS A 49 -8.06 17.90 13.45
C HIS A 49 -6.72 18.17 12.75
N GLY A 50 -5.74 18.54 13.54
CA GLY A 50 -4.40 18.84 13.05
C GLY A 50 -4.26 20.23 12.42
N PRO A 51 -3.06 20.57 11.93
CA PRO A 51 -2.77 21.89 11.39
C PRO A 51 -3.52 22.18 10.08
N ASP A 52 -3.66 23.46 9.79
CA ASP A 52 -4.06 23.97 8.47
C ASP A 52 -2.87 23.86 7.51
N GLU A 53 -3.05 23.15 6.41
CA GLU A 53 -2.03 22.94 5.38
C GLU A 53 -2.29 23.75 4.10
N SER A 54 -3.28 24.62 4.12
CA SER A 54 -3.72 25.35 2.92
C SER A 54 -2.65 26.25 2.28
N GLU A 55 -1.69 26.73 3.07
CA GLU A 55 -0.58 27.53 2.54
C GLU A 55 0.51 26.70 1.86
N ILE A 56 0.47 25.38 2.04
CA ILE A 56 1.46 24.45 1.49
C ILE A 56 0.93 23.80 0.20
N HIS A 57 -0.37 23.55 0.13
CA HIS A 57 -1.02 22.98 -1.04
C HIS A 57 -1.30 24.08 -2.10
N THR A 58 -0.24 24.53 -2.77
CA THR A 58 -0.31 25.60 -3.76
C THR A 58 -0.02 25.09 -5.18
N PRO A 59 -0.47 25.82 -6.23
CA PRO A 59 -0.10 25.49 -7.60
C PRO A 59 1.42 25.48 -7.84
N ALA A 60 2.16 26.33 -7.15
CA ALA A 60 3.62 26.38 -7.28
C ALA A 60 4.30 25.14 -6.73
N GLU A 61 3.88 24.66 -5.55
CA GLU A 61 4.40 23.43 -4.96
C GLU A 61 4.01 22.19 -5.77
N ALA A 62 2.77 22.12 -6.24
CA ALA A 62 2.32 21.04 -7.10
C ALA A 62 3.10 20.99 -8.43
N ARG A 63 3.40 22.14 -9.02
CA ARG A 63 4.22 22.24 -10.22
C ARG A 63 5.64 21.75 -9.97
N PHE A 64 6.28 22.25 -8.94
CA PHE A 64 7.63 21.85 -8.57
C PHE A 64 7.72 20.34 -8.29
N PHE A 65 6.74 19.80 -7.57
CA PHE A 65 6.65 18.36 -7.28
C PHE A 65 6.51 17.54 -8.57
N ARG A 66 5.54 17.88 -9.42
CA ARG A 66 5.27 17.08 -10.62
C ARG A 66 6.36 17.17 -11.67
N GLU A 67 6.95 18.36 -11.85
CA GLU A 67 8.07 18.57 -12.78
C GLU A 67 9.33 17.82 -12.33
N THR A 68 9.58 17.75 -11.02
CA THR A 68 10.68 16.93 -10.48
C THR A 68 10.49 15.45 -10.81
N ILE A 69 9.26 14.94 -10.71
CA ILE A 69 8.96 13.55 -11.07
C ILE A 69 9.14 13.32 -12.58
N ASP A 70 8.64 14.23 -13.43
CA ASP A 70 8.78 14.10 -14.88
C ASP A 70 10.24 14.15 -15.34
N LYS A 71 11.04 15.01 -14.70
CA LYS A 71 12.50 15.10 -14.93
C LYS A 71 13.20 13.79 -14.55
N ALA A 72 12.89 13.27 -13.38
CA ALA A 72 13.53 12.04 -12.86
C ALA A 72 13.06 10.79 -13.61
N TRP A 73 11.80 10.75 -13.99
CA TRP A 73 11.18 9.62 -14.67
C TRP A 73 10.21 10.07 -15.78
N PRO A 74 10.70 10.41 -16.97
CA PRO A 74 9.85 10.74 -18.11
C PRO A 74 8.83 9.64 -18.41
N GLY A 75 7.56 10.02 -18.55
CA GLY A 75 6.43 9.09 -18.75
C GLY A 75 5.86 8.48 -17.48
N ALA A 76 6.37 8.85 -16.30
CA ALA A 76 5.76 8.48 -15.03
C ALA A 76 4.33 9.00 -14.91
N LYS A 77 3.45 8.17 -14.33
CA LYS A 77 2.08 8.54 -13.98
C LYS A 77 1.88 8.40 -12.49
N ILE A 78 1.28 9.40 -11.85
CA ILE A 78 1.00 9.39 -10.41
C ILE A 78 -0.49 9.51 -10.13
N THR A 79 -0.87 9.27 -8.88
CA THR A 79 -2.25 9.42 -8.41
C THR A 79 -2.35 10.64 -7.49
N TRP A 80 -3.17 11.61 -7.88
CA TRP A 80 -3.53 12.79 -7.09
C TRP A 80 -4.81 12.52 -6.31
N ALA A 81 -4.75 12.53 -4.99
CA ALA A 81 -5.89 12.30 -4.13
C ALA A 81 -6.32 13.61 -3.42
N PHE A 82 -7.51 14.08 -3.72
CA PHE A 82 -8.07 15.30 -3.13
C PHE A 82 -8.98 14.97 -1.96
N SER A 83 -8.81 15.67 -0.84
CA SER A 83 -9.72 15.59 0.29
C SER A 83 -11.04 16.31 0.01
N TRP A 84 -12.04 16.09 0.88
CA TRP A 84 -13.32 16.77 0.77
C TRP A 84 -13.19 18.29 0.75
N LEU A 85 -12.46 18.86 1.72
CA LEU A 85 -12.29 20.30 1.79
C LEU A 85 -11.54 20.86 0.57
N ALA A 86 -10.48 20.17 0.12
CA ALA A 86 -9.71 20.61 -1.06
C ALA A 86 -10.51 20.58 -2.37
N LEU A 87 -11.50 19.69 -2.49
CA LEU A 87 -12.41 19.64 -3.65
C LEU A 87 -13.40 20.80 -3.66
N HIS A 88 -13.77 21.35 -2.49
CA HIS A 88 -14.81 22.35 -2.34
C HIS A 88 -14.26 23.75 -1.95
N ASP A 89 -12.96 23.87 -1.75
CA ASP A 89 -12.35 25.15 -1.38
C ASP A 89 -12.39 26.12 -2.56
N GLU A 90 -13.05 27.28 -2.36
CA GLU A 90 -13.23 28.30 -3.38
C GLU A 90 -12.13 29.36 -3.39
N ARG A 91 -11.11 29.25 -2.55
CA ARG A 91 -9.92 30.10 -2.64
C ARG A 91 -9.25 29.95 -4.00
N GLN A 92 -8.73 31.05 -4.53
CA GLN A 92 -8.12 31.07 -5.85
C GLN A 92 -7.01 30.00 -5.97
N SER A 93 -6.17 29.84 -4.95
CA SER A 93 -5.10 28.83 -4.93
C SER A 93 -5.60 27.40 -5.16
N TYR A 94 -6.72 27.03 -4.54
CA TYR A 94 -7.28 25.68 -4.71
C TYR A 94 -7.98 25.49 -6.06
N ARG A 95 -8.64 26.52 -6.58
CA ARG A 95 -9.19 26.46 -7.95
C ARG A 95 -8.09 26.25 -8.98
N GLU A 96 -7.04 27.09 -8.92
CA GLU A 96 -5.88 26.96 -9.81
C GLU A 96 -5.14 25.64 -9.65
N LEU A 97 -5.05 25.12 -8.42
CA LEU A 97 -4.44 23.81 -8.15
C LEU A 97 -5.23 22.68 -8.80
N ARG A 98 -6.56 22.67 -8.67
CA ARG A 98 -7.42 21.67 -9.33
C ARG A 98 -7.27 21.75 -10.86
N GLU A 99 -7.30 22.94 -11.46
CA GLU A 99 -7.10 23.15 -12.89
C GLU A 99 -5.72 22.66 -13.35
N LEU A 100 -4.67 22.96 -12.59
CA LEU A 100 -3.31 22.51 -12.86
C LEU A 100 -3.22 20.97 -12.89
N VAL A 101 -3.80 20.29 -11.89
CA VAL A 101 -3.77 18.82 -11.81
C VAL A 101 -4.60 18.19 -12.94
N VAL A 102 -5.68 18.83 -13.38
CA VAL A 102 -6.42 18.40 -14.59
C VAL A 102 -5.54 18.50 -15.85
N THR A 103 -4.67 19.52 -15.94
CA THR A 103 -3.69 19.57 -17.04
C THR A 103 -2.66 18.45 -16.97
N TYR A 104 -2.23 18.08 -15.78
CA TYR A 104 -1.31 16.96 -15.61
C TYR A 104 -1.93 15.61 -16.01
N LYS A 105 -3.20 15.40 -15.68
CA LYS A 105 -3.93 14.24 -16.18
C LYS A 105 -3.90 14.18 -17.72
N LYS A 106 -4.13 15.31 -18.39
CA LYS A 106 -4.11 15.37 -19.87
C LYS A 106 -2.70 15.19 -20.45
N LYS A 107 -1.70 15.78 -19.79
CA LYS A 107 -0.31 15.80 -20.26
C LYS A 107 0.44 14.49 -19.98
N PHE A 108 0.27 13.96 -18.79
CA PHE A 108 1.07 12.83 -18.29
C PHE A 108 0.27 11.53 -18.13
N GLY A 109 -1.05 11.60 -18.13
CA GLY A 109 -1.90 10.45 -17.85
C GLY A 109 -2.09 10.19 -16.35
N ASP A 110 -1.82 11.18 -15.50
CA ASP A 110 -2.02 11.06 -14.06
C ASP A 110 -3.48 10.74 -13.73
N GLU A 111 -3.71 10.00 -12.65
CA GLU A 111 -5.02 9.75 -12.09
C GLU A 111 -5.37 10.84 -11.08
N ILE A 112 -6.64 11.24 -11.06
CA ILE A 112 -7.19 12.15 -10.05
C ILE A 112 -8.28 11.40 -9.30
N THR A 113 -8.19 11.34 -7.98
CA THR A 113 -9.16 10.62 -7.16
C THR A 113 -9.49 11.37 -5.88
N PHE A 114 -10.34 10.77 -5.07
CA PHE A 114 -10.79 11.26 -3.78
C PHE A 114 -10.07 10.52 -2.63
N ILE A 115 -9.82 11.23 -1.53
CA ILE A 115 -9.35 10.66 -0.27
C ILE A 115 -10.28 11.04 0.87
N PRO A 116 -11.10 10.11 1.37
CA PRO A 116 -12.01 10.38 2.49
C PRO A 116 -11.21 10.59 3.79
N GLY A 117 -11.61 11.62 4.55
CA GLY A 117 -11.03 11.89 5.87
C GLY A 117 -9.54 12.19 5.88
N ALA A 118 -8.93 12.49 4.72
CA ALA A 118 -7.50 12.74 4.57
C ALA A 118 -6.63 11.66 5.26
N TYR A 119 -6.84 10.39 4.90
CA TYR A 119 -6.31 9.13 5.44
C TYR A 119 -7.05 8.56 6.67
N PHE A 120 -7.82 9.32 7.40
CA PHE A 120 -8.33 8.91 8.71
C PHE A 120 -9.86 8.76 8.74
N SER A 121 -10.48 8.41 7.61
CA SER A 121 -11.93 8.39 7.45
C SER A 121 -12.67 7.64 8.56
N ASN A 122 -12.48 6.33 8.68
CA ASN A 122 -13.17 5.51 9.67
C ASN A 122 -12.65 5.67 11.11
N MET A 123 -11.55 6.38 11.28
CA MET A 123 -11.03 6.65 12.62
C MET A 123 -11.88 7.69 13.36
N TYR A 124 -12.53 8.58 12.64
CA TYR A 124 -13.28 9.70 13.18
C TYR A 124 -14.72 9.80 12.65
N ASN A 125 -15.06 9.13 11.56
CA ASN A 125 -16.37 9.20 10.91
C ASN A 125 -17.06 7.84 10.93
N SER A 126 -18.39 7.85 11.04
CA SER A 126 -19.19 6.64 10.87
C SER A 126 -19.08 6.10 9.44
N ARG A 127 -19.33 4.80 9.26
CA ARG A 127 -19.36 4.17 7.94
C ARG A 127 -20.35 4.83 6.99
N GLU A 128 -21.51 5.24 7.53
CA GLU A 128 -22.52 5.95 6.74
C GLU A 128 -22.01 7.32 6.26
N GLN A 129 -21.32 8.09 7.12
CA GLN A 129 -20.74 9.37 6.71
C GLN A 129 -19.66 9.16 5.64
N VAL A 130 -18.81 8.14 5.80
CA VAL A 130 -17.78 7.81 4.81
C VAL A 130 -18.40 7.42 3.46
N ASN A 131 -19.50 6.66 3.43
CA ASN A 131 -20.22 6.34 2.20
C ASN A 131 -20.75 7.61 1.50
N ARG A 132 -21.33 8.54 2.26
CA ARG A 132 -21.78 9.84 1.70
C ARG A 132 -20.61 10.63 1.12
N ASP A 133 -19.50 10.68 1.85
CA ASP A 133 -18.31 11.40 1.40
C ASP A 133 -17.69 10.76 0.15
N LEU A 134 -17.65 9.43 0.08
CA LEU A 134 -17.21 8.70 -1.11
C LEU A 134 -18.08 9.05 -2.33
N HIS A 135 -19.40 8.94 -2.18
CA HIS A 135 -20.34 9.26 -3.28
C HIS A 135 -20.14 10.67 -3.82
N GLU A 136 -20.21 11.64 -2.93
CA GLU A 136 -20.18 13.06 -3.34
C GLU A 136 -18.75 13.49 -3.74
N GLY A 137 -17.71 13.01 -3.06
CA GLY A 137 -16.33 13.31 -3.38
C GLY A 137 -15.93 12.76 -4.76
N LEU A 138 -16.28 11.52 -5.08
CA LEU A 138 -16.05 10.92 -6.40
C LEU A 138 -16.83 11.62 -7.50
N LYS A 139 -18.08 12.00 -7.23
CA LYS A 139 -18.88 12.81 -8.14
C LYS A 139 -18.20 14.15 -8.40
N ARG A 140 -17.73 14.84 -7.34
CA ARG A 140 -17.05 16.13 -7.48
C ARG A 140 -15.75 16.04 -8.27
N VAL A 141 -14.95 14.99 -8.08
CA VAL A 141 -13.77 14.71 -8.90
C VAL A 141 -14.16 14.57 -10.38
N SER A 142 -15.21 13.81 -10.67
CA SER A 142 -15.71 13.63 -12.05
C SER A 142 -16.15 14.95 -12.68
N GLU A 143 -16.83 15.82 -11.94
CA GLU A 143 -17.26 17.15 -12.39
C GLU A 143 -16.05 18.06 -12.71
N ILE A 144 -15.06 18.11 -11.80
CA ILE A 144 -13.86 18.94 -11.97
C ILE A 144 -13.05 18.51 -13.20
N VAL A 145 -12.86 17.21 -13.38
CA VAL A 145 -12.11 16.69 -14.53
C VAL A 145 -12.89 16.79 -15.82
N GLY A 146 -14.20 16.59 -15.78
CA GLY A 146 -15.09 16.66 -16.94
C GLY A 146 -14.93 15.48 -17.90
N GLY A 147 -15.59 15.59 -19.05
CA GLY A 147 -15.44 14.61 -20.16
C GLY A 147 -15.86 13.18 -19.81
N GLY A 148 -16.77 12.99 -18.85
CA GLY A 148 -17.20 11.66 -18.41
C GLY A 148 -16.15 10.90 -17.58
N TYR A 149 -15.16 11.59 -17.08
CA TYR A 149 -14.12 10.99 -16.24
C TYR A 149 -14.69 10.31 -15.00
N ARG A 150 -14.20 9.13 -14.69
CA ARG A 150 -14.43 8.42 -13.43
C ARG A 150 -13.09 7.94 -12.90
N PRO A 151 -12.76 8.19 -11.60
CA PRO A 151 -11.58 7.60 -10.98
C PRO A 151 -11.61 6.07 -11.05
N LYS A 152 -10.47 5.45 -11.24
CA LYS A 152 -10.31 3.99 -11.24
C LYS A 152 -10.01 3.44 -9.85
N SER A 153 -9.48 4.29 -8.96
CA SER A 153 -9.13 3.93 -7.59
C SER A 153 -9.56 4.98 -6.58
N VAL A 154 -9.52 4.61 -5.32
CA VAL A 154 -9.62 5.51 -4.16
C VAL A 154 -8.37 5.35 -3.32
N VAL A 155 -7.84 6.45 -2.78
CA VAL A 155 -6.78 6.47 -1.77
C VAL A 155 -7.45 6.75 -0.43
N ALA A 156 -7.28 5.89 0.59
CA ALA A 156 -8.04 6.04 1.83
C ALA A 156 -7.22 5.90 3.11
N GLY A 157 -5.95 5.49 3.04
CA GLY A 157 -5.15 5.23 4.23
C GLY A 157 -5.58 3.95 4.95
N PHE A 158 -6.81 3.88 5.43
CA PHE A 158 -7.57 2.65 5.61
C PHE A 158 -9.07 2.93 5.42
N LEU A 159 -9.81 1.88 5.08
CA LEU A 159 -11.23 1.96 4.83
C LEU A 159 -11.90 0.69 5.34
N SER A 160 -12.99 0.81 6.09
CA SER A 160 -13.69 -0.35 6.64
C SER A 160 -14.17 -1.31 5.54
N ALA A 161 -14.37 -2.58 5.89
CA ALA A 161 -14.91 -3.58 4.98
C ALA A 161 -16.25 -3.14 4.37
N ASP A 162 -17.15 -2.54 5.17
CA ASP A 162 -18.43 -2.03 4.69
C ASP A 162 -18.26 -0.91 3.67
N ASN A 163 -17.29 -0.01 3.86
CA ASN A 163 -17.04 1.07 2.91
C ASN A 163 -16.34 0.58 1.65
N LEU A 164 -15.45 -0.42 1.74
CA LEU A 164 -14.88 -1.10 0.57
C LEU A 164 -15.95 -1.82 -0.24
N LYS A 165 -16.90 -2.47 0.44
CA LYS A 165 -18.07 -3.07 -0.19
C LYS A 165 -18.91 -2.02 -0.91
N TYR A 166 -19.17 -0.88 -0.27
CA TYR A 166 -19.89 0.25 -0.88
C TYR A 166 -19.19 0.76 -2.14
N LEU A 167 -17.86 0.92 -2.11
CA LEU A 167 -17.09 1.30 -3.29
C LEU A 167 -17.30 0.34 -4.46
N ALA A 168 -17.24 -0.97 -4.21
CA ALA A 168 -17.41 -1.97 -5.26
C ALA A 168 -18.85 -2.04 -5.79
N GLU A 169 -19.82 -2.18 -4.88
CA GLU A 169 -21.20 -2.51 -5.23
C GLU A 169 -22.05 -1.29 -5.65
N VAL A 170 -21.72 -0.09 -5.14
CA VAL A 170 -22.50 1.14 -5.40
C VAL A 170 -21.75 2.09 -6.33
N GLU A 171 -20.47 2.35 -6.06
CA GLU A 171 -19.69 3.29 -6.85
C GLU A 171 -19.02 2.63 -8.07
N GLY A 172 -18.97 1.30 -8.15
CA GLY A 172 -18.32 0.58 -9.25
C GLY A 172 -16.80 0.79 -9.30
N ILE A 173 -16.18 1.08 -8.15
CA ILE A 173 -14.73 1.24 -8.02
C ILE A 173 -14.16 0.02 -7.32
N HIS A 174 -13.28 -0.67 -8.01
CA HIS A 174 -12.76 -1.98 -7.62
C HIS A 174 -11.29 -1.95 -7.19
N VAL A 175 -10.72 -0.78 -6.99
CA VAL A 175 -9.33 -0.58 -6.55
C VAL A 175 -9.31 0.47 -5.44
N CYS A 176 -8.72 0.12 -4.31
CA CYS A 176 -8.57 1.04 -3.19
C CYS A 176 -7.19 0.86 -2.55
N GLN A 177 -6.44 1.95 -2.33
CA GLN A 177 -5.39 1.93 -1.32
C GLN A 177 -6.06 2.05 0.05
N GLY A 178 -6.64 0.96 0.51
CA GLY A 178 -7.46 0.91 1.69
C GLY A 178 -6.70 0.55 2.97
N ASN A 179 -5.38 0.43 2.91
CA ASN A 179 -4.53 0.30 4.06
C ASN A 179 -3.09 0.70 3.72
N ILE A 180 -2.45 1.52 4.56
CA ILE A 180 -1.06 1.92 4.42
C ILE A 180 -0.22 1.67 5.69
N TRP A 181 -0.83 1.12 6.75
CA TRP A 181 -0.19 0.89 8.04
C TRP A 181 -0.17 -0.58 8.46
N SER A 182 -0.08 -1.46 7.48
CA SER A 182 -0.29 -2.89 7.66
C SER A 182 0.80 -3.64 8.41
N GLN A 183 1.99 -3.09 8.47
CA GLN A 183 3.15 -3.89 8.90
C GLN A 183 3.26 -4.00 10.42
N TYR A 184 3.54 -2.92 11.08
CA TYR A 184 3.65 -2.80 12.53
C TYR A 184 3.09 -1.46 12.95
N ALA A 185 2.83 -1.31 14.23
CA ALA A 185 2.28 -0.16 14.92
C ALA A 185 2.89 1.22 14.55
N VAL A 186 3.00 1.49 13.26
CA VAL A 186 3.28 2.83 12.74
C VAL A 186 2.00 3.64 12.93
N ASP A 187 2.08 4.84 13.42
CA ASP A 187 0.94 5.75 13.64
C ASP A 187 -0.18 5.20 14.54
N ASN A 188 0.17 4.45 15.59
CA ASN A 188 -0.70 3.88 16.64
C ASN A 188 -1.21 2.46 16.41
N GLY A 189 -0.74 1.74 15.42
CA GLY A 189 -1.11 0.35 15.16
C GLY A 189 -2.49 0.17 14.58
N ASP A 190 -3.07 1.22 14.02
CA ASP A 190 -4.32 1.12 13.29
C ASP A 190 -4.06 0.46 11.93
N GLY A 191 -4.82 -0.56 11.57
CA GLY A 191 -4.70 -1.25 10.29
C GLY A 191 -3.58 -2.27 10.18
N GLU A 192 -2.80 -2.54 11.22
CA GLU A 192 -1.78 -3.59 11.19
C GLU A 192 -2.39 -5.00 11.10
N GLY A 193 -1.66 -5.92 10.49
CA GLY A 193 -2.02 -7.33 10.43
C GLY A 193 -2.45 -7.85 9.07
N SER A 194 -2.56 -7.02 8.05
CA SER A 194 -2.91 -7.46 6.70
C SER A 194 -1.74 -8.13 5.97
N ILE A 195 -1.99 -8.60 4.75
CA ILE A 195 -0.96 -9.25 3.90
C ILE A 195 0.20 -8.34 3.52
N CYS A 196 0.05 -7.00 3.57
CA CYS A 196 1.06 -6.04 3.10
C CYS A 196 1.39 -6.12 1.59
N TYR A 197 0.51 -6.69 0.82
CA TYR A 197 0.50 -6.79 -0.64
C TYR A 197 -0.95 -6.80 -1.12
N PRO A 198 -1.24 -6.68 -2.42
CA PRO A 198 -2.62 -6.65 -2.89
C PRO A 198 -3.42 -7.92 -2.56
N TYR A 199 -4.65 -7.75 -2.12
CA TYR A 199 -5.58 -8.85 -1.84
C TYR A 199 -7.03 -8.37 -1.92
N TYR A 200 -7.97 -9.29 -2.07
CA TYR A 200 -9.39 -9.01 -1.87
C TYR A 200 -9.74 -9.12 -0.39
N PRO A 201 -10.27 -8.06 0.24
CA PRO A 201 -10.60 -8.08 1.66
C PRO A 201 -11.83 -8.91 1.98
N SER A 202 -11.88 -9.41 3.21
CA SER A 202 -13.01 -10.10 3.81
C SER A 202 -14.11 -9.11 4.18
N ARG A 203 -15.37 -9.58 4.17
CA ARG A 203 -16.52 -8.83 4.70
C ARG A 203 -16.47 -8.66 6.22
N GLU A 204 -15.65 -9.44 6.93
CA GLU A 204 -15.50 -9.31 8.38
C GLU A 204 -14.56 -8.18 8.79
N HIS A 205 -13.47 -7.96 8.01
CA HIS A 205 -12.44 -6.99 8.38
C HIS A 205 -11.57 -6.63 7.17
N PHE A 206 -11.35 -5.32 6.95
CA PHE A 206 -10.60 -4.82 5.79
C PHE A 206 -9.13 -5.31 5.72
N CYS A 207 -8.49 -5.62 6.86
CA CYS A 207 -7.14 -6.18 6.92
C CYS A 207 -7.09 -7.69 6.67
N LYS A 208 -8.22 -8.38 6.73
CA LYS A 208 -8.30 -9.82 6.56
C LYS A 208 -8.52 -10.14 5.09
N PRO A 209 -7.71 -11.01 4.47
CA PRO A 209 -8.02 -11.54 3.14
C PRO A 209 -9.30 -12.38 3.17
N ALA A 210 -10.12 -12.25 2.15
CA ALA A 210 -11.31 -13.08 1.97
C ALA A 210 -10.93 -14.55 1.88
N GLN A 211 -11.66 -15.41 2.60
CA GLN A 211 -11.39 -16.84 2.69
C GLN A 211 -12.08 -17.65 1.58
N ASN A 212 -13.14 -17.11 1.02
CA ASN A 212 -13.94 -17.72 -0.06
C ASN A 212 -14.73 -16.65 -0.82
N GLU A 213 -15.43 -17.04 -1.89
CA GLU A 213 -16.19 -16.15 -2.75
C GLU A 213 -17.33 -15.38 -2.04
N LYS A 214 -17.97 -16.00 -1.03
CA LYS A 214 -19.06 -15.33 -0.29
C LYS A 214 -18.56 -14.26 0.65
N ASP A 215 -17.32 -14.42 1.11
CA ASP A 215 -16.62 -13.51 1.99
C ASP A 215 -15.91 -12.37 1.24
N LEU A 216 -15.73 -12.52 -0.07
CA LEU A 216 -14.97 -11.61 -0.90
C LEU A 216 -15.69 -10.29 -1.13
N ILE A 217 -14.97 -9.18 -0.95
CA ILE A 217 -15.34 -7.84 -1.44
C ILE A 217 -14.58 -7.62 -2.75
N ASP A 218 -15.30 -7.36 -3.86
CA ASP A 218 -14.70 -7.15 -5.18
C ASP A 218 -14.07 -5.75 -5.33
N CYS A 219 -13.23 -5.39 -4.37
CA CYS A 219 -12.40 -4.21 -4.39
C CYS A 219 -11.01 -4.59 -3.90
N VAL A 220 -10.02 -4.66 -4.79
CA VAL A 220 -8.66 -4.99 -4.36
C VAL A 220 -8.15 -3.94 -3.37
N ASN A 221 -7.68 -4.40 -2.23
CA ASN A 221 -6.99 -3.56 -1.26
C ASN A 221 -5.50 -3.52 -1.63
N LEU A 222 -5.05 -2.36 -2.09
CA LEU A 222 -3.66 -2.09 -2.38
C LEU A 222 -2.93 -1.71 -1.09
N ASP A 223 -2.61 -2.73 -0.32
CA ASP A 223 -1.87 -2.59 0.91
C ASP A 223 -0.39 -2.82 0.64
N GLY A 224 0.35 -1.75 0.57
CA GLY A 224 1.73 -1.77 0.15
C GLY A 224 2.72 -1.87 1.28
N TRP A 225 3.82 -2.47 0.97
CA TRP A 225 4.97 -2.52 1.82
C TRP A 225 5.69 -1.17 1.85
N THR A 226 5.83 -0.57 3.01
CA THR A 226 6.14 0.86 3.09
C THR A 226 7.24 1.24 4.06
N VAL A 227 7.84 0.28 4.76
CA VAL A 227 8.85 0.56 5.78
C VAL A 227 9.97 -0.49 5.78
N ASP A 228 11.11 -0.12 6.35
CA ASP A 228 12.14 -1.08 6.72
C ASP A 228 11.64 -1.91 7.93
N PHE A 229 11.53 -3.23 7.75
CA PHE A 229 10.94 -4.10 8.76
C PHE A 229 11.76 -4.29 10.00
N LEU A 230 13.07 -4.33 9.88
CA LEU A 230 13.94 -4.46 11.04
C LEU A 230 13.81 -3.20 11.90
N ALA A 231 13.83 -2.04 11.25
CA ALA A 231 13.60 -0.78 11.93
C ALA A 231 12.16 -0.68 12.50
N ALA A 232 11.15 -0.97 11.69
CA ALA A 232 9.74 -0.87 12.07
C ALA A 232 9.37 -1.82 13.21
N ARG A 233 9.92 -3.04 13.23
CA ARG A 233 9.67 -3.99 14.29
C ARG A 233 10.05 -3.47 15.67
N ILE A 234 11.19 -2.82 15.78
CA ILE A 234 11.62 -2.26 17.04
C ILE A 234 10.73 -1.04 17.39
N ALA A 235 10.22 -0.26 16.41
CA ALA A 235 9.25 0.81 16.64
C ALA A 235 7.94 0.28 17.22
N GLY A 236 7.39 -0.81 16.70
CA GLY A 236 6.16 -1.43 17.18
C GLY A 236 6.19 -1.84 18.65
N SER A 237 7.36 -2.04 19.23
CA SER A 237 7.53 -2.43 20.62
C SER A 237 7.77 -1.28 21.60
N LYS A 238 8.19 -0.08 21.13
CA LYS A 238 8.60 1.02 22.02
C LYS A 238 8.46 2.39 21.36
N LYS A 239 7.60 3.24 21.83
CA LYS A 239 7.49 4.69 21.55
C LYS A 239 7.70 5.13 20.09
N VAL A 240 6.63 5.44 19.43
CA VAL A 240 6.49 6.00 18.05
C VAL A 240 7.37 7.25 17.79
N ASN A 241 7.86 7.93 18.80
CA ASN A 241 8.67 9.16 18.70
C ASN A 241 10.17 8.96 18.83
N ASP A 242 10.66 7.72 18.79
CA ASP A 242 12.11 7.48 18.85
C ASP A 242 12.69 7.64 17.45
N GLU A 243 13.61 8.61 17.25
CA GLU A 243 14.27 8.93 15.98
C GLU A 243 14.91 7.71 15.28
N ARG A 244 15.15 6.63 15.99
CA ARG A 244 15.66 5.36 15.45
C ARG A 244 14.71 4.65 14.51
N TRP A 245 13.45 5.05 14.46
CA TRP A 245 12.33 4.35 13.83
C TRP A 245 11.92 4.86 12.47
N ARG A 246 12.52 5.92 11.99
CA ARG A 246 11.99 6.66 10.86
C ARG A 246 12.46 6.16 9.49
N SER A 247 12.63 4.87 9.31
CA SER A 247 12.73 4.28 7.97
C SER A 247 11.34 4.00 7.42
N ARG A 248 10.70 5.04 6.89
CA ARG A 248 9.29 5.04 6.46
C ARG A 248 9.17 5.23 4.95
N GLN A 249 9.88 4.45 4.18
CA GLN A 249 9.99 4.61 2.74
C GLN A 249 8.66 4.84 2.01
N GLY A 250 7.59 4.17 2.40
CA GLY A 250 6.33 4.24 1.67
C GLY A 250 5.33 5.24 2.23
N VAL A 251 5.33 5.47 3.53
CA VAL A 251 4.35 6.33 4.24
C VAL A 251 4.93 7.67 4.66
N GLY A 252 6.17 7.90 4.46
CA GLY A 252 6.84 9.15 4.84
C GLY A 252 8.27 9.13 4.38
N PRO A 253 8.51 8.93 3.07
CA PRO A 253 9.87 8.84 2.55
C PRO A 253 10.64 10.13 2.77
N ILE A 254 9.97 11.28 2.79
CA ILE A 254 10.59 12.57 3.12
C ILE A 254 11.13 12.55 4.55
N GLU A 255 10.37 12.02 5.51
CA GLU A 255 10.83 11.87 6.90
C GLU A 255 12.09 11.01 6.97
N THR A 256 12.15 9.91 6.21
CA THR A 256 13.34 9.07 6.12
C THR A 256 14.57 9.85 5.63
N LEU A 257 14.39 10.66 4.58
CA LEU A 257 15.47 11.48 4.01
C LEU A 257 15.93 12.59 4.96
N LEU A 258 14.99 13.27 5.61
CA LEU A 258 15.30 14.38 6.51
C LEU A 258 15.94 13.90 7.81
N ASP A 259 15.48 12.79 8.38
CA ASP A 259 16.01 12.25 9.63
C ASP A 259 17.36 11.53 9.50
N MET A 260 17.60 10.88 8.37
CA MET A 260 18.82 10.12 8.12
C MET A 260 19.86 10.90 7.33
N GLY A 261 19.46 12.02 6.70
CA GLY A 261 20.20 12.70 5.64
C GLY A 261 19.97 12.03 4.28
N THR A 262 20.09 12.79 3.21
CA THR A 262 19.74 12.34 1.84
C THR A 262 20.47 11.06 1.45
N GLU A 263 21.78 10.99 1.65
CA GLU A 263 22.60 9.84 1.25
C GLU A 263 22.16 8.54 1.98
N ARG A 264 22.15 8.56 3.30
CA ARG A 264 21.76 7.38 4.11
C ARG A 264 20.29 7.03 3.99
N GLY A 265 19.43 8.03 3.91
CA GLY A 265 18.00 7.83 3.67
C GLY A 265 17.75 7.15 2.33
N LEU A 266 18.42 7.57 1.26
CA LEU A 266 18.35 6.92 -0.05
C LEU A 266 18.87 5.49 -0.02
N GLU A 267 19.97 5.23 0.68
CA GLU A 267 20.50 3.87 0.84
C GLU A 267 19.47 2.94 1.52
N ALA A 268 18.84 3.39 2.61
CA ALA A 268 17.76 2.65 3.28
C ALA A 268 16.57 2.41 2.36
N MET A 269 16.14 3.42 1.59
CA MET A 269 15.04 3.32 0.64
C MET A 269 15.35 2.35 -0.51
N PHE A 270 16.58 2.36 -1.04
CA PHE A 270 16.98 1.40 -2.07
C PHE A 270 17.08 -0.02 -1.54
N ALA A 271 17.56 -0.22 -0.30
CA ALA A 271 17.60 -1.54 0.32
C ALA A 271 16.17 -2.12 0.48
N ALA A 272 15.23 -1.32 0.95
CA ALA A 272 13.83 -1.74 1.05
C ALA A 272 13.21 -2.02 -0.33
N THR A 273 13.45 -1.17 -1.34
CA THR A 273 12.97 -1.40 -2.71
C THR A 273 13.55 -2.70 -3.30
N SER A 274 14.84 -2.99 -3.07
CA SER A 274 15.52 -4.19 -3.55
C SER A 274 14.90 -5.47 -2.99
N SER A 275 14.43 -5.46 -1.73
CA SER A 275 13.72 -6.60 -1.13
C SER A 275 12.52 -7.04 -1.98
N HIS A 276 11.85 -6.10 -2.66
CA HIS A 276 10.70 -6.37 -3.53
C HIS A 276 11.13 -6.55 -4.99
N PHE A 277 11.94 -5.64 -5.52
CA PHE A 277 12.27 -5.60 -6.95
C PHE A 277 13.29 -6.68 -7.36
N ASP A 278 14.09 -7.20 -6.45
CA ASP A 278 15.04 -8.28 -6.72
C ASP A 278 14.53 -9.62 -6.16
N ASP A 279 14.46 -9.77 -4.84
CA ASP A 279 14.11 -11.06 -4.21
C ASP A 279 12.62 -11.36 -4.37
N GLY A 280 11.75 -10.40 -4.06
CA GLY A 280 10.30 -10.56 -4.23
C GLY A 280 9.91 -10.84 -5.68
N PHE A 281 10.51 -10.14 -6.63
CA PHE A 281 10.28 -10.37 -8.07
C PHE A 281 10.60 -11.81 -8.48
N LYS A 282 11.71 -12.36 -8.02
CA LYS A 282 12.11 -13.75 -8.32
C LYS A 282 11.14 -14.76 -7.75
N ARG A 283 10.57 -14.50 -6.57
CA ARG A 283 9.69 -15.42 -5.86
C ARG A 283 8.23 -15.32 -6.31
N ASN A 284 7.78 -14.12 -6.58
CA ASN A 284 6.36 -13.84 -6.86
C ASN A 284 6.05 -13.72 -8.36
N GLY A 285 7.09 -13.63 -9.21
CA GLY A 285 6.93 -13.42 -10.65
C GLY A 285 6.58 -11.98 -11.04
N PHE A 286 6.32 -11.10 -10.08
CA PHE A 286 6.18 -9.65 -10.22
C PHE A 286 6.66 -8.97 -8.95
N ALA A 287 6.87 -7.65 -9.02
CA ALA A 287 7.15 -6.84 -7.85
C ALA A 287 6.33 -5.56 -7.85
N TRP A 288 5.96 -5.13 -6.65
CA TRP A 288 5.25 -3.88 -6.46
C TRP A 288 5.74 -3.17 -5.19
N VAL A 289 5.94 -1.87 -5.34
CA VAL A 289 6.22 -0.94 -4.24
C VAL A 289 5.28 0.26 -4.39
N THR A 290 4.69 0.70 -3.30
CA THR A 290 3.90 1.92 -3.27
C THR A 290 4.62 2.99 -2.45
N SER A 291 4.38 4.26 -2.77
CA SER A 291 4.92 5.38 -2.03
C SER A 291 3.92 6.53 -1.98
N GLY A 292 3.70 7.08 -0.79
CA GLY A 292 2.92 8.28 -0.57
C GLY A 292 3.85 9.46 -0.24
N TRP A 293 3.81 10.51 -1.05
CA TRP A 293 4.56 11.73 -0.81
C TRP A 293 3.59 12.87 -0.53
N GLU A 294 3.44 13.18 0.72
CA GLU A 294 2.57 14.29 1.13
C GLU A 294 3.18 15.61 0.72
N MET A 295 2.45 16.43 -0.04
CA MET A 295 2.95 17.74 -0.50
C MET A 295 3.31 18.67 0.66
N CYS A 296 2.64 18.53 1.81
CA CYS A 296 2.96 19.30 3.01
C CYS A 296 4.38 19.06 3.54
N LEU A 297 5.01 17.95 3.18
CA LEU A 297 6.38 17.62 3.56
C LEU A 297 7.41 17.99 2.48
N VAL A 298 6.98 18.39 1.28
CA VAL A 298 7.87 18.70 0.16
C VAL A 298 8.80 19.86 0.48
N GLU A 299 8.26 20.92 1.04
CA GLU A 299 9.02 22.10 1.42
C GLU A 299 9.60 22.03 2.84
N GLY A 300 9.21 21.04 3.63
CA GLY A 300 9.69 20.86 5.00
C GLY A 300 9.41 22.05 5.90
N ARG A 301 8.27 22.71 5.74
CA ARG A 301 7.91 23.88 6.52
C ARG A 301 7.78 23.57 8.00
N LYS A 302 7.87 24.63 8.81
CA LYS A 302 7.83 24.62 10.29
C LYS A 302 6.68 23.83 10.93
N ILE A 303 5.58 23.58 10.21
CA ILE A 303 4.41 22.82 10.72
C ILE A 303 4.81 21.46 11.25
N TYR A 304 5.76 20.79 10.58
CA TYR A 304 6.23 19.45 10.95
C TYR A 304 7.69 19.42 11.41
N GLY A 305 8.31 20.59 11.58
CA GLY A 305 9.70 20.69 12.06
C GLY A 305 10.76 20.31 11.03
N TYR A 306 10.38 20.09 9.78
CA TYR A 306 11.31 19.79 8.69
C TYR A 306 11.58 21.08 7.88
N GLY A 307 12.85 21.45 7.73
CA GLY A 307 13.25 22.68 7.03
C GLY A 307 13.87 22.41 5.67
N GLY A 308 13.40 23.11 4.63
CA GLY A 308 14.03 23.17 3.32
C GLY A 308 13.54 22.15 2.30
N ARG A 309 14.14 22.22 1.08
CA ARG A 309 13.72 21.44 -0.11
C ARG A 309 14.52 20.12 -0.30
N ASN A 310 15.20 19.65 0.74
CA ASN A 310 16.01 18.41 0.66
C ASN A 310 15.18 17.17 0.29
N GLY A 311 13.91 17.13 0.68
CA GLY A 311 12.99 16.07 0.31
C GLY A 311 12.82 15.93 -1.21
N MET A 312 12.80 17.03 -1.95
CA MET A 312 12.66 17.02 -3.42
C MET A 312 13.91 16.55 -4.14
N GLU A 313 15.09 16.91 -3.66
CA GLU A 313 16.34 16.39 -4.17
C GLU A 313 16.44 14.88 -3.95
N GLY A 314 16.06 14.42 -2.76
CA GLY A 314 15.99 12.99 -2.46
C GLY A 314 15.00 12.24 -3.34
N LEU A 315 13.83 12.83 -3.64
CA LEU A 315 12.85 12.27 -4.57
C LEU A 315 13.43 12.11 -5.97
N GLU A 316 14.06 13.15 -6.51
CA GLU A 316 14.69 13.11 -7.83
C GLU A 316 15.76 12.02 -7.90
N GLN A 317 16.64 11.94 -6.89
CA GLN A 317 17.70 10.95 -6.82
C GLN A 317 17.14 9.52 -6.67
N TRP A 318 16.09 9.33 -5.87
CA TRP A 318 15.46 8.02 -5.67
C TRP A 318 14.82 7.50 -6.96
N LEU A 319 13.98 8.30 -7.61
CA LEU A 319 13.33 7.91 -8.87
C LEU A 319 14.34 7.65 -10.00
N THR A 320 15.34 8.53 -10.14
CA THR A 320 16.43 8.33 -11.10
C THR A 320 17.20 7.05 -10.78
N GLY A 321 17.47 6.78 -9.52
CA GLY A 321 18.17 5.58 -9.08
C GLY A 321 17.37 4.30 -9.31
N ILE A 322 16.05 4.31 -9.12
CA ILE A 322 15.19 3.17 -9.46
C ILE A 322 15.24 2.87 -10.94
N ARG A 323 15.08 3.86 -11.82
CA ARG A 323 15.19 3.67 -13.27
C ARG A 323 16.54 3.12 -13.71
N LYS A 324 17.61 3.55 -13.06
CA LYS A 324 18.96 3.06 -13.37
C LYS A 324 19.17 1.61 -12.92
N ARG A 325 18.65 1.24 -11.75
CA ARG A 325 18.83 -0.10 -11.18
C ARG A 325 17.88 -1.12 -11.80
N TRP A 326 16.64 -0.72 -12.07
CA TRP A 326 15.58 -1.56 -12.65
C TRP A 326 14.92 -0.85 -13.84
N PRO A 327 15.59 -0.86 -15.01
CA PRO A 327 15.16 -0.11 -16.19
C PRO A 327 13.83 -0.62 -16.78
N ASP A 328 13.40 -1.81 -16.43
CA ASP A 328 12.10 -2.41 -16.75
C ASP A 328 10.96 -2.02 -15.79
N ALA A 329 11.27 -1.32 -14.70
CA ALA A 329 10.26 -0.85 -13.76
C ALA A 329 9.36 0.20 -14.41
N LYS A 330 8.07 0.15 -14.03
CA LYS A 330 7.04 1.07 -14.50
C LYS A 330 6.50 1.88 -13.33
N LEU A 331 6.43 3.19 -13.48
CA LEU A 331 5.72 4.06 -12.54
C LEU A 331 4.35 4.37 -13.15
N ILE A 332 3.31 3.77 -12.58
CA ILE A 332 1.93 3.81 -13.04
C ILE A 332 0.97 4.25 -11.94
N THR A 333 -0.25 4.60 -12.28
CA THR A 333 -1.25 5.00 -11.30
C THR A 333 -1.70 3.82 -10.43
N GLN A 334 -2.30 4.13 -9.29
CA GLN A 334 -2.91 3.13 -8.40
C GLN A 334 -4.00 2.33 -9.13
N GLY A 335 -4.86 3.03 -9.86
CA GLY A 335 -5.92 2.40 -10.62
C GLY A 335 -5.38 1.46 -11.71
N GLU A 336 -4.37 1.89 -12.48
CA GLU A 336 -3.74 1.03 -13.50
C GLU A 336 -3.14 -0.24 -12.88
N PHE A 337 -2.40 -0.10 -11.79
CA PHE A 337 -1.82 -1.27 -11.12
C PHE A 337 -2.89 -2.22 -10.57
N GLY A 338 -3.90 -1.67 -9.89
CA GLY A 338 -5.00 -2.48 -9.34
C GLY A 338 -5.77 -3.24 -10.42
N GLU A 339 -6.01 -2.63 -11.59
CA GLU A 339 -6.63 -3.30 -12.75
C GLU A 339 -5.75 -4.43 -13.28
N LEU A 340 -4.43 -4.24 -13.42
CA LEU A 340 -3.49 -5.30 -13.82
C LEU A 340 -3.52 -6.47 -12.83
N TRP A 341 -3.52 -6.19 -11.54
CA TRP A 341 -3.58 -7.20 -10.51
C TRP A 341 -4.91 -7.98 -10.56
N ARG A 342 -6.05 -7.28 -10.64
CA ARG A 342 -7.38 -7.88 -10.76
C ARG A 342 -7.57 -8.68 -12.05
N ALA A 343 -6.90 -8.30 -13.12
CA ALA A 343 -6.92 -9.07 -14.36
C ALA A 343 -6.27 -10.45 -14.17
N HIS A 344 -5.25 -10.55 -13.33
CA HIS A 344 -4.54 -11.79 -13.02
C HIS A 344 -5.19 -12.60 -11.89
N TYR A 345 -5.45 -11.96 -10.74
CA TYR A 345 -6.04 -12.60 -9.58
C TYR A 345 -7.54 -12.33 -9.51
N LYS A 346 -8.36 -13.39 -9.45
CA LYS A 346 -9.83 -13.28 -9.34
C LYS A 346 -10.33 -13.48 -7.91
N ASN A 347 -9.52 -14.08 -7.08
CA ASN A 347 -9.69 -14.28 -5.64
C ASN A 347 -8.32 -14.41 -4.96
N ASN A 348 -8.32 -14.77 -3.67
CA ASN A 348 -7.07 -14.90 -2.91
C ASN A 348 -6.45 -16.31 -2.95
N ASP A 349 -7.03 -17.28 -3.65
CA ASP A 349 -6.60 -18.69 -3.59
C ASP A 349 -5.17 -18.91 -4.11
N ALA A 350 -4.78 -18.16 -5.15
CA ALA A 350 -3.46 -18.21 -5.75
C ALA A 350 -2.43 -17.29 -5.11
N ILE A 351 -2.82 -16.48 -4.12
CA ILE A 351 -1.88 -15.56 -3.44
C ILE A 351 -0.88 -16.37 -2.63
N ASN A 352 0.40 -16.12 -2.88
CA ASN A 352 1.52 -16.70 -2.15
C ASN A 352 2.73 -15.77 -2.27
N TYR A 353 2.71 -14.66 -1.54
CA TYR A 353 3.77 -13.67 -1.59
C TYR A 353 4.91 -14.03 -0.65
N GLN A 354 6.12 -13.97 -1.18
CA GLN A 354 7.33 -14.23 -0.42
C GLN A 354 8.40 -13.20 -0.78
N PHE A 355 9.17 -12.78 0.20
CA PHE A 355 10.40 -12.01 -0.02
C PHE A 355 11.29 -12.06 1.22
N VAL A 356 12.52 -11.62 1.05
CA VAL A 356 13.52 -11.53 2.11
C VAL A 356 13.93 -10.06 2.25
N HIS A 357 13.78 -9.56 3.46
CA HIS A 357 14.27 -8.25 3.82
C HIS A 357 15.57 -8.39 4.63
N ARG A 358 16.65 -7.81 4.10
CA ARG A 358 17.95 -7.78 4.77
C ARG A 358 18.20 -6.40 5.34
N GLY A 359 18.73 -6.34 6.56
CA GLY A 359 19.14 -5.08 7.15
C GLY A 359 20.18 -4.37 6.32
N CYS A 360 20.07 -3.06 6.22
CA CYS A 360 20.99 -2.23 5.44
C CYS A 360 22.14 -1.65 6.27
N GLY A 361 22.20 -1.94 7.59
CA GLY A 361 23.21 -1.41 8.50
C GLY A 361 22.97 0.03 8.95
N ILE A 362 21.81 0.59 8.63
CA ILE A 362 21.46 1.96 8.98
C ILE A 362 20.52 1.96 10.18
N ARG A 363 20.93 2.62 11.27
CA ARG A 363 20.17 2.73 12.50
C ARG A 363 19.71 1.35 13.03
N ALA A 364 18.40 1.15 13.15
CA ALA A 364 17.80 -0.09 13.66
C ALA A 364 17.70 -1.21 12.60
N SER A 365 18.06 -0.95 11.36
CA SER A 365 18.13 -1.94 10.29
C SER A 365 19.49 -2.67 10.33
N GLU A 366 19.64 -3.60 11.28
CA GLU A 366 20.92 -4.28 11.52
C GLU A 366 21.34 -5.18 10.35
N ALA A 367 22.54 -4.94 9.81
CA ALA A 367 23.06 -5.59 8.58
C ALA A 367 23.21 -7.12 8.68
N ASP A 368 23.37 -7.64 9.87
CA ASP A 368 23.51 -9.08 10.18
C ASP A 368 22.17 -9.80 10.41
N LYS A 369 21.07 -9.11 10.20
CA LYS A 369 19.74 -9.68 10.33
C LYS A 369 18.98 -9.72 9.02
N GLU A 370 18.15 -10.75 8.87
CA GLU A 370 17.22 -10.84 7.75
C GLU A 370 15.86 -11.35 8.24
N ILE A 371 14.80 -10.90 7.58
CA ILE A 371 13.44 -11.39 7.79
C ILE A 371 12.96 -12.06 6.50
N ARG A 372 12.51 -13.31 6.60
CA ARG A 372 11.80 -14.00 5.51
C ARG A 372 10.31 -13.90 5.74
N TRP A 373 9.59 -13.42 4.73
CA TRP A 373 8.15 -13.27 4.76
C TRP A 373 7.44 -14.29 3.88
N PHE A 374 6.34 -14.83 4.41
CA PHE A 374 5.44 -15.76 3.76
C PHE A 374 4.02 -15.29 4.00
N MET A 375 3.31 -14.92 2.95
CA MET A 375 1.99 -14.32 3.04
C MET A 375 1.03 -14.91 2.02
N ASN A 376 -0.09 -15.39 2.48
CA ASN A 376 -1.13 -16.00 1.68
C ASN A 376 -2.50 -15.72 2.32
N LYS A 377 -3.59 -16.28 1.76
CA LYS A 377 -4.93 -16.04 2.32
C LYS A 377 -5.12 -16.62 3.72
N ASP A 378 -4.33 -17.61 4.12
CA ASP A 378 -4.52 -18.35 5.36
C ASP A 378 -3.75 -17.70 6.53
N PHE A 379 -2.58 -17.12 6.24
CA PHE A 379 -1.74 -16.49 7.26
C PHE A 379 -0.67 -15.57 6.68
N ARG A 380 -0.11 -14.73 7.57
CA ARG A 380 1.14 -14.01 7.41
C ARG A 380 2.15 -14.53 8.43
N LEU A 381 3.35 -14.90 7.96
CA LEU A 381 4.44 -15.43 8.77
C LEU A 381 5.72 -14.67 8.47
N ALA A 382 6.45 -14.26 9.52
CA ALA A 382 7.78 -13.70 9.40
C ALA A 382 8.78 -14.48 10.26
N LEU A 383 9.89 -14.87 9.67
CA LEU A 383 11.00 -15.55 10.30
C LEU A 383 12.21 -14.65 10.32
N LEU A 384 12.71 -14.32 11.52
CA LEU A 384 13.93 -13.53 11.73
C LEU A 384 15.12 -14.46 11.92
N ARG A 385 16.18 -14.20 11.18
CA ARG A 385 17.50 -14.80 11.39
C ARG A 385 18.52 -13.74 11.79
N ASP A 386 19.30 -14.06 12.80
CA ASP A 386 20.46 -13.27 13.23
C ASP A 386 21.72 -14.05 12.88
N TRP A 387 22.41 -13.62 11.84
CA TRP A 387 23.61 -14.28 11.31
C TRP A 387 24.82 -14.12 12.27
N LYS A 388 24.89 -13.02 12.99
CA LYS A 388 25.98 -12.75 13.95
C LYS A 388 25.85 -13.60 15.20
N ALA A 389 24.65 -13.74 15.70
CA ALA A 389 24.38 -14.61 16.85
C ALA A 389 24.42 -16.09 16.48
N ASN A 390 24.46 -16.43 15.18
CA ASN A 390 24.32 -17.79 14.67
C ASN A 390 23.13 -18.53 15.28
N SER A 391 22.03 -17.80 15.52
CA SER A 391 20.83 -18.29 16.18
C SER A 391 19.94 -19.03 15.20
N GLU A 392 19.13 -19.96 15.71
CA GLU A 392 18.00 -20.51 14.99
C GLU A 392 17.01 -19.41 14.60
N GLU A 393 16.31 -19.60 13.48
CA GLU A 393 15.27 -18.67 13.05
C GLU A 393 14.15 -18.57 14.08
N GLN A 394 13.68 -17.36 14.29
CA GLN A 394 12.59 -17.05 15.20
C GLN A 394 11.37 -16.51 14.45
N VAL A 395 10.22 -17.04 14.76
CA VAL A 395 8.93 -16.46 14.37
C VAL A 395 8.76 -15.14 15.10
N ILE A 396 8.67 -14.06 14.35
CA ILE A 396 8.50 -12.70 14.88
C ILE A 396 7.17 -12.08 14.50
N ASP A 397 6.47 -12.69 13.55
CA ASP A 397 5.10 -12.36 13.16
C ASP A 397 4.41 -13.66 12.74
N PHE A 398 3.23 -13.90 13.29
CA PHE A 398 2.34 -14.93 12.83
C PHE A 398 0.91 -14.46 13.05
N THR A 399 0.22 -14.18 11.97
CA THR A 399 -1.16 -13.71 11.98
C THR A 399 -2.00 -14.63 11.11
N ARG A 400 -3.00 -15.28 11.72
CA ARG A 400 -3.93 -16.18 11.04
C ARG A 400 -5.08 -15.38 10.45
N TYR A 401 -5.54 -15.79 9.28
CA TYR A 401 -6.70 -15.19 8.62
C TYR A 401 -7.93 -16.10 8.57
N ASP A 402 -7.76 -17.37 8.91
CA ASP A 402 -8.87 -18.34 9.07
C ASP A 402 -9.63 -18.18 10.39
N GLU A 403 -9.10 -17.39 11.33
CA GLU A 403 -9.78 -17.02 12.57
C GLU A 403 -10.81 -15.90 12.32
N PRO A 404 -11.98 -15.92 13.00
CA PRO A 404 -12.96 -14.87 12.91
C PRO A 404 -12.39 -13.51 13.36
N ALA A 405 -12.75 -12.46 12.65
CA ALA A 405 -12.37 -11.10 13.01
C ALA A 405 -13.54 -10.15 12.78
N GLN A 406 -13.69 -9.17 13.66
CA GLN A 406 -14.72 -8.15 13.53
C GLN A 406 -14.12 -6.77 13.72
N GLU A 407 -14.47 -5.87 12.83
CA GLU A 407 -14.11 -4.47 12.94
C GLU A 407 -14.75 -3.80 14.17
N PRO A 408 -14.13 -2.74 14.72
CA PRO A 408 -14.73 -1.98 15.80
C PRO A 408 -16.04 -1.30 15.34
N ALA A 409 -16.89 -0.98 16.31
CA ALA A 409 -18.05 -0.12 16.08
C ALA A 409 -17.60 1.27 15.56
N ASP A 410 -18.53 1.98 14.93
CA ASP A 410 -18.32 3.35 14.52
C ASP A 410 -17.87 4.22 15.72
N PRO A 411 -17.01 5.23 15.50
CA PRO A 411 -16.60 6.12 16.55
C PRO A 411 -17.78 6.97 17.03
N GLU A 412 -17.71 7.41 18.27
CA GLU A 412 -18.57 8.49 18.73
C GLU A 412 -18.25 9.77 17.96
N ASP A 413 -19.25 10.63 17.81
CA ASP A 413 -19.15 11.85 17.01
C ASP A 413 -17.88 12.67 17.32
N GLY A 414 -17.01 12.85 16.33
CA GLY A 414 -15.76 13.61 16.42
C GLY A 414 -14.67 13.05 17.33
N LYS A 415 -14.90 11.90 17.96
CA LYS A 415 -13.89 11.25 18.78
C LYS A 415 -13.17 10.16 17.98
N LYS A 416 -11.86 10.04 18.24
CA LYS A 416 -11.07 8.97 17.64
C LYS A 416 -11.62 7.61 18.07
N SER A 417 -11.88 6.75 17.09
CA SER A 417 -12.29 5.38 17.36
C SER A 417 -11.15 4.55 17.96
N ARG A 418 -11.53 3.35 18.38
CA ARG A 418 -10.57 2.39 18.90
C ARG A 418 -9.70 1.83 17.78
N ASN A 419 -8.66 1.17 18.21
CA ASN A 419 -7.70 0.46 17.40
C ASN A 419 -8.37 -0.50 16.39
N TRP A 420 -8.04 -0.33 15.14
CA TRP A 420 -8.51 -1.10 14.00
C TRP A 420 -7.56 -2.26 13.63
N SER A 421 -6.53 -2.51 14.43
CA SER A 421 -5.56 -3.57 14.18
C SER A 421 -6.20 -4.95 14.19
N LEU A 422 -6.04 -5.70 13.11
CA LEU A 422 -6.42 -7.10 13.03
C LEU A 422 -5.61 -7.95 14.03
N MET A 423 -4.35 -7.63 14.23
CA MET A 423 -3.44 -8.35 15.12
C MET A 423 -3.94 -8.37 16.56
N ASN A 424 -4.55 -7.28 17.02
CA ASN A 424 -5.10 -7.23 18.38
C ASN A 424 -6.44 -7.98 18.52
N ARG A 425 -7.04 -8.40 17.42
CA ARG A 425 -8.29 -9.19 17.41
C ARG A 425 -8.03 -10.68 17.39
N ILE A 426 -7.01 -11.09 16.63
CA ILE A 426 -6.67 -12.50 16.42
C ILE A 426 -5.59 -12.94 17.39
N ASN A 427 -4.54 -12.13 17.57
CA ASN A 427 -3.40 -12.44 18.40
C ASN A 427 -3.44 -11.63 19.71
N GLN A 428 -3.40 -12.30 20.84
CA GLN A 428 -3.39 -11.61 22.13
C GLN A 428 -2.08 -10.84 22.33
N LYS A 429 -2.19 -9.52 22.53
CA LYS A 429 -1.04 -8.66 22.82
C LYS A 429 -0.28 -9.15 24.06
N GLY A 430 1.04 -9.15 23.99
CA GLY A 430 1.94 -9.60 25.05
C GLY A 430 2.32 -11.08 24.97
N THR A 431 1.56 -11.91 24.26
CA THR A 431 1.84 -13.35 24.09
C THR A 431 2.06 -13.78 22.64
N ARG A 432 1.72 -12.93 21.70
CA ARG A 432 1.90 -13.18 20.28
C ARG A 432 3.38 -13.18 19.88
N PRO A 433 3.79 -13.87 18.78
CA PRO A 433 5.18 -13.90 18.32
C PRO A 433 5.79 -12.51 18.08
N GLN A 434 4.97 -11.52 17.73
CA GLN A 434 5.41 -10.14 17.56
C GLN A 434 5.96 -9.51 18.84
N ASP A 435 5.41 -9.88 19.99
CA ASP A 435 5.85 -9.41 21.32
C ASP A 435 6.87 -10.37 21.93
N GLN A 436 6.72 -11.67 21.71
CA GLN A 436 7.56 -12.73 22.26
C GLN A 436 8.00 -13.69 21.15
N PRO A 437 9.13 -13.44 20.46
CA PRO A 437 9.64 -14.32 19.42
C PRO A 437 9.76 -15.76 19.88
N LYS A 438 9.38 -16.70 19.00
CA LYS A 438 9.36 -18.14 19.26
C LYS A 438 10.06 -18.88 18.14
N ARG A 439 10.61 -20.06 18.43
CA ARG A 439 11.00 -20.98 17.35
C ARG A 439 9.76 -21.55 16.69
N LEU A 440 9.88 -21.99 15.44
CA LEU A 440 8.75 -22.51 14.69
C LEU A 440 8.10 -23.72 15.38
N ASN A 441 8.90 -24.57 16.00
CA ASN A 441 8.44 -25.75 16.77
C ASN A 441 7.88 -25.42 18.17
N GLU A 442 7.93 -24.17 18.58
CA GLU A 442 7.33 -23.68 19.83
C GLU A 442 5.94 -23.03 19.62
N LEU A 443 5.50 -22.91 18.35
CA LEU A 443 4.13 -22.52 18.05
C LEU A 443 3.16 -23.62 18.46
N LEU A 444 1.89 -23.26 18.59
CA LEU A 444 0.82 -24.25 18.84
C LEU A 444 0.78 -25.28 17.72
N ASP A 445 0.46 -26.53 18.02
CA ASP A 445 0.43 -27.62 17.04
C ASP A 445 -0.47 -27.28 15.83
N LYS A 446 -1.64 -26.68 16.05
CA LYS A 446 -2.53 -26.23 14.99
C LYS A 446 -1.90 -25.19 14.05
N ASP A 447 -1.04 -24.34 14.58
CA ASP A 447 -0.34 -23.29 13.82
C ASP A 447 0.81 -23.91 13.02
N GLN A 448 1.55 -24.84 13.62
CA GLN A 448 2.59 -25.61 12.94
C GLN A 448 2.01 -26.44 11.80
N GLU A 449 0.85 -27.08 12.00
CA GLU A 449 0.18 -27.85 10.97
C GLU A 449 -0.26 -26.99 9.79
N LEU A 450 -0.84 -25.81 10.06
CA LEU A 450 -1.24 -24.84 9.03
C LEU A 450 -0.04 -24.40 8.20
N ILE A 451 1.08 -24.06 8.84
CA ILE A 451 2.31 -23.65 8.15
C ILE A 451 2.90 -24.83 7.38
N ARG A 452 2.98 -26.02 7.99
CA ARG A 452 3.57 -27.23 7.36
C ARG A 452 2.80 -27.66 6.10
N LYS A 453 1.49 -27.49 6.09
CA LYS A 453 0.66 -27.77 4.92
C LYS A 453 1.06 -26.91 3.71
N LYS A 454 1.47 -25.68 3.94
CA LYS A 454 1.80 -24.73 2.87
C LYS A 454 3.31 -24.68 2.57
N TYR A 455 4.14 -24.79 3.60
CA TYR A 455 5.60 -24.69 3.54
C TYR A 455 6.27 -25.83 4.34
N PRO A 456 6.17 -27.08 3.88
CA PRO A 456 6.76 -28.23 4.59
C PRO A 456 8.27 -28.11 4.76
N GLU A 457 8.95 -27.42 3.84
CA GLU A 457 10.40 -27.18 3.87
C GLU A 457 10.88 -26.38 5.09
N LEU A 458 10.00 -25.62 5.75
CA LEU A 458 10.36 -24.86 6.94
C LEU A 458 10.57 -25.72 8.19
N PHE A 459 10.11 -26.97 8.18
CA PHE A 459 10.22 -27.90 9.32
C PHE A 459 11.36 -28.92 9.20
N GLY A 460 12.20 -28.76 8.20
CA GLY A 460 13.29 -29.70 7.91
C GLY A 460 12.79 -31.02 7.32
N LYS A 461 13.65 -31.68 6.60
CA LYS A 461 13.42 -33.07 6.20
C LYS A 461 13.74 -34.00 7.34
#